data_6a1b393b0ab3d9eb01ff792c0defe149
#
_entry.id   6a1b393b0ab3d9eb01ff792c0defe149
#
_cell.length_a   1.000
_cell.length_b   1.000
_cell.length_c   1.000
_cell.angle_alpha   90.00
_cell.angle_beta   90.00
_cell.angle_gamma   90.00
#
_symmetry.space_group_name_H-M   'P 1'
#
loop_
_entity.id
_entity.type
_entity.pdbx_description
1 polymer ?
#
loop_
_entity_poly.entity_id
_entity_poly.type
_entity_poly.pdbx_seq_one_letter_code
_entity_poly.pdbx_strand_id
1 'polypeptide(L)'
;MTTTQQPSTKQASTKQDILHHLLKQGQCTVQALAERLQVSPQAVRRHLKDLETDGLIVHQVVQARMGRPNYTYVLSPAGRDRFPDRYDDFAVSLLDTLAATVGADQMGSILRKQWERKAMEYRDRIGNGFLKERVAKLVELRRTEGYMAECHPIDETGAIAEQGDRFILTEYNCAISHIAESFPSVCGHELEMFAVALDCDVERTHWLVNGEHRCGYLIQPK
;
A
#
# COMPACT_ATOMS: atom_id res chain seq x y z
N MET A 1 -23.73 -3.69 -30.12
CA MET A 1 -22.93 -4.90 -29.89
C MET A 1 -21.46 -4.49 -29.95
N THR A 2 -20.86 -4.22 -28.81
CA THR A 2 -19.47 -3.74 -28.73
C THR A 2 -18.60 -4.95 -28.39
N THR A 3 -17.85 -5.43 -29.37
CA THR A 3 -16.96 -6.57 -29.23
C THR A 3 -15.69 -6.14 -28.47
N THR A 4 -15.62 -6.47 -27.20
CA THR A 4 -14.40 -6.33 -26.40
C THR A 4 -13.42 -7.41 -26.85
N GLN A 5 -12.43 -7.04 -27.67
CA GLN A 5 -11.33 -7.95 -28.03
C GLN A 5 -10.45 -8.19 -26.79
N GLN A 6 -10.44 -9.42 -26.29
CA GLN A 6 -9.43 -9.88 -25.34
C GLN A 6 -8.04 -9.81 -25.99
N PRO A 7 -7.01 -9.29 -25.28
CA PRO A 7 -5.63 -9.29 -25.81
C PRO A 7 -5.16 -10.72 -26.04
N SER A 8 -4.59 -10.99 -27.22
CA SER A 8 -4.05 -12.30 -27.55
C SER A 8 -2.93 -12.69 -26.56
N THR A 9 -2.86 -13.95 -26.17
CA THR A 9 -1.88 -14.52 -25.23
C THR A 9 -0.43 -14.13 -25.54
N LYS A 10 -0.10 -13.95 -26.83
CA LYS A 10 1.23 -13.54 -27.30
C LYS A 10 1.56 -12.06 -27.00
N GLN A 11 0.56 -11.18 -26.93
CA GLN A 11 0.77 -9.76 -26.59
C GLN A 11 0.98 -9.56 -25.08
N ALA A 12 0.29 -10.35 -24.25
CA ALA A 12 0.49 -10.34 -22.81
C ALA A 12 1.91 -10.82 -22.44
N SER A 13 2.41 -11.87 -23.11
CA SER A 13 3.78 -12.37 -22.95
C SER A 13 4.83 -11.29 -23.28
N THR A 14 4.70 -10.59 -24.43
CA THR A 14 5.68 -9.58 -24.83
C THR A 14 5.74 -8.38 -23.89
N LYS A 15 4.61 -7.91 -23.35
CA LYS A 15 4.60 -6.85 -22.34
C LYS A 15 5.35 -7.29 -21.07
N GLN A 16 5.13 -8.51 -20.62
CA GLN A 16 5.81 -9.08 -19.47
C GLN A 16 7.31 -9.25 -19.70
N ASP A 17 7.71 -9.70 -20.90
CA ASP A 17 9.11 -9.81 -21.28
C ASP A 17 9.83 -8.45 -21.30
N ILE A 18 9.14 -7.39 -21.74
CA ILE A 18 9.65 -6.00 -21.66
C ILE A 18 9.88 -5.60 -20.21
N LEU A 19 8.90 -5.80 -19.32
CA LEU A 19 9.02 -5.46 -17.89
C LEU A 19 10.17 -6.24 -17.24
N HIS A 20 10.29 -7.55 -17.51
CA HIS A 20 11.39 -8.37 -17.01
C HIS A 20 12.75 -7.87 -17.51
N HIS A 21 12.84 -7.47 -18.79
CA HIS A 21 14.07 -6.94 -19.34
C HIS A 21 14.47 -5.62 -18.69
N LEU A 22 13.50 -4.71 -18.50
CA LEU A 22 13.72 -3.43 -17.80
C LEU A 22 14.13 -3.64 -16.34
N LEU A 23 13.56 -4.64 -15.65
CA LEU A 23 13.97 -4.96 -14.28
C LEU A 23 15.44 -5.38 -14.22
N LYS A 24 15.90 -6.21 -15.19
CA LYS A 24 17.27 -6.74 -15.22
C LYS A 24 18.32 -5.71 -15.66
N GLN A 25 17.96 -4.83 -16.60
CA GLN A 25 18.89 -3.89 -17.22
C GLN A 25 18.83 -2.48 -16.62
N GLY A 26 17.79 -2.19 -15.81
CA GLY A 26 17.52 -0.87 -15.26
C GLY A 26 16.89 0.07 -16.29
N GLN A 27 17.47 0.19 -17.48
CA GLN A 27 16.93 1.01 -18.57
C GLN A 27 17.19 0.37 -19.93
N CYS A 28 16.36 0.69 -20.92
CA CYS A 28 16.53 0.16 -22.27
C CYS A 28 15.95 1.08 -23.33
N THR A 29 16.49 1.01 -24.56
CA THR A 29 15.96 1.70 -25.73
C THR A 29 14.99 0.80 -26.49
N VAL A 30 14.15 1.40 -27.36
CA VAL A 30 13.30 0.64 -28.30
C VAL A 30 14.12 -0.36 -29.13
N GLN A 31 15.31 0.06 -29.60
CA GLN A 31 16.16 -0.75 -30.47
C GLN A 31 16.67 -1.99 -29.72
N ALA A 32 17.24 -1.80 -28.55
CA ALA A 32 17.74 -2.91 -27.73
C ALA A 32 16.64 -3.90 -27.33
N LEU A 33 15.43 -3.42 -27.02
CA LEU A 33 14.27 -4.27 -26.75
C LEU A 33 13.86 -5.07 -28.00
N ALA A 34 13.84 -4.43 -29.18
CA ALA A 34 13.46 -5.08 -30.44
C ALA A 34 14.43 -6.22 -30.78
N GLU A 35 15.73 -5.97 -30.66
CA GLU A 35 16.78 -6.98 -30.87
C GLU A 35 16.68 -8.12 -29.86
N ARG A 36 16.51 -7.80 -28.58
CA ARG A 36 16.43 -8.80 -27.51
C ARG A 36 15.22 -9.71 -27.62
N LEU A 37 14.05 -9.14 -27.94
CA LEU A 37 12.78 -9.86 -28.02
C LEU A 37 12.48 -10.42 -29.42
N GLN A 38 13.36 -10.16 -30.40
CA GLN A 38 13.19 -10.58 -31.80
C GLN A 38 11.85 -10.13 -32.40
N VAL A 39 11.44 -8.90 -32.09
CA VAL A 39 10.25 -8.25 -32.62
C VAL A 39 10.59 -6.94 -33.30
N SER A 40 9.69 -6.43 -34.16
CA SER A 40 9.95 -5.16 -34.81
C SER A 40 10.00 -3.98 -33.85
N PRO A 41 10.82 -2.94 -34.09
CA PRO A 41 10.83 -1.72 -33.29
C PRO A 41 9.44 -1.05 -33.20
N GLN A 42 8.61 -1.22 -34.24
CA GLN A 42 7.25 -0.68 -34.26
C GLN A 42 6.32 -1.43 -33.29
N ALA A 43 6.45 -2.75 -33.19
CA ALA A 43 5.73 -3.56 -32.22
C ALA A 43 6.14 -3.18 -30.78
N VAL A 44 7.45 -3.01 -30.54
CA VAL A 44 7.96 -2.55 -29.25
C VAL A 44 7.38 -1.19 -28.87
N ARG A 45 7.39 -0.20 -29.78
CA ARG A 45 6.81 1.13 -29.50
C ARG A 45 5.35 1.06 -29.08
N ARG A 46 4.57 0.19 -29.72
CA ARG A 46 3.15 0.00 -29.36
C ARG A 46 3.04 -0.54 -27.92
N HIS A 47 3.80 -1.58 -27.57
CA HIS A 47 3.79 -2.14 -26.22
C HIS A 47 4.31 -1.17 -25.17
N LEU A 48 5.35 -0.41 -25.45
CA LEU A 48 5.85 0.63 -24.55
C LEU A 48 4.82 1.73 -24.32
N LYS A 49 4.11 2.17 -25.39
CA LYS A 49 3.03 3.15 -25.22
C LYS A 49 1.91 2.63 -24.32
N ASP A 50 1.51 1.36 -24.49
CA ASP A 50 0.50 0.74 -23.64
C ASP A 50 0.99 0.68 -22.17
N LEU A 51 2.22 0.18 -21.94
CA LEU A 51 2.81 0.07 -20.60
C LEU A 51 2.98 1.44 -19.91
N GLU A 52 3.28 2.47 -20.69
CA GLU A 52 3.38 3.85 -20.20
C GLU A 52 1.98 4.42 -19.87
N THR A 53 0.97 4.14 -20.70
CA THR A 53 -0.42 4.50 -20.42
C THR A 53 -0.93 3.78 -19.16
N ASP A 54 -0.53 2.52 -18.96
CA ASP A 54 -0.83 1.73 -17.76
C ASP A 54 0.00 2.19 -16.53
N GLY A 55 0.89 3.19 -16.68
CA GLY A 55 1.73 3.75 -15.63
C GLY A 55 2.85 2.82 -15.14
N LEU A 56 3.15 1.73 -15.86
CA LEU A 56 4.13 0.73 -15.43
C LEU A 56 5.58 1.06 -15.81
N ILE A 57 5.77 1.95 -16.78
CA ILE A 57 7.07 2.44 -17.22
C ILE A 57 7.03 3.95 -17.41
N VAL A 58 8.20 4.58 -17.42
CA VAL A 58 8.39 5.98 -17.81
C VAL A 58 9.53 6.09 -18.79
N HIS A 59 9.44 7.05 -19.72
CA HIS A 59 10.56 7.36 -20.60
C HIS A 59 11.43 8.48 -20.05
N GLN A 60 12.70 8.43 -20.39
CA GLN A 60 13.69 9.45 -20.11
C GLN A 60 14.34 9.89 -21.41
N VAL A 61 14.55 11.19 -21.55
CA VAL A 61 15.22 11.75 -22.71
C VAL A 61 16.73 11.63 -22.49
N VAL A 62 17.40 10.88 -23.35
CA VAL A 62 18.87 10.88 -23.41
C VAL A 62 19.29 11.96 -24.38
N GLN A 63 19.96 13.02 -23.88
CA GLN A 63 20.45 14.09 -24.72
C GLN A 63 21.54 13.54 -25.70
N ALA A 64 21.21 13.46 -26.98
CA ALA A 64 22.18 13.32 -28.02
C ALA A 64 22.77 14.72 -28.33
N ARG A 65 24.11 14.84 -28.44
CA ARG A 65 24.79 16.11 -28.77
C ARG A 65 24.32 16.73 -30.09
N MET A 66 23.87 15.94 -31.05
CA MET A 66 23.22 16.35 -32.30
C MET A 66 22.28 15.22 -32.75
N GLY A 67 21.06 15.57 -33.21
CA GLY A 67 20.11 14.63 -33.79
C GLY A 67 18.77 14.51 -33.04
N ARG A 68 17.98 13.53 -33.47
CA ARG A 68 16.67 13.25 -32.86
C ARG A 68 16.85 12.76 -31.42
N PRO A 69 16.02 13.24 -30.43
CA PRO A 69 16.11 12.77 -29.07
C PRO A 69 15.99 11.24 -28.99
N ASN A 70 16.90 10.60 -28.28
CA ASN A 70 16.80 9.19 -27.96
C ASN A 70 16.06 9.03 -26.62
N TYR A 71 15.12 8.10 -26.59
CA TYR A 71 14.37 7.76 -25.39
C TYR A 71 14.89 6.45 -24.81
N THR A 72 15.10 6.42 -23.52
CA THR A 72 15.23 5.20 -22.74
C THR A 72 14.01 5.03 -21.86
N TYR A 73 13.65 3.81 -21.56
CA TYR A 73 12.52 3.44 -20.74
C TYR A 73 13.03 2.75 -19.49
N VAL A 74 12.39 3.05 -18.35
CA VAL A 74 12.66 2.46 -17.04
C VAL A 74 11.35 2.03 -16.41
N LEU A 75 11.40 1.08 -15.46
CA LEU A 75 10.23 0.76 -14.65
C LEU A 75 9.84 1.94 -13.74
N SER A 76 8.56 2.24 -13.68
CA SER A 76 8.00 3.08 -12.62
C SER A 76 7.95 2.32 -11.30
N PRO A 77 7.66 2.96 -10.15
CA PRO A 77 7.33 2.25 -8.90
C PRO A 77 6.23 1.21 -9.11
N ALA A 78 5.11 1.59 -9.72
CA ALA A 78 4.01 0.67 -10.02
C ALA A 78 4.41 -0.49 -10.94
N GLY A 79 5.37 -0.27 -11.85
CA GLY A 79 5.94 -1.34 -12.68
C GLY A 79 6.83 -2.29 -11.89
N ARG A 80 7.53 -1.81 -10.86
CA ARG A 80 8.31 -2.66 -9.94
C ARG A 80 7.39 -3.50 -9.06
N ASP A 81 6.28 -2.95 -8.59
CA ASP A 81 5.29 -3.65 -7.76
C ASP A 81 4.57 -4.80 -8.50
N ARG A 82 4.78 -4.94 -9.83
CA ARG A 82 4.31 -6.10 -10.61
C ARG A 82 5.16 -7.36 -10.43
N PHE A 83 6.32 -7.22 -9.82
CA PHE A 83 7.19 -8.36 -9.53
C PHE A 83 6.98 -8.85 -8.10
N PRO A 84 7.08 -10.18 -7.89
CA PRO A 84 6.96 -10.74 -6.55
C PRO A 84 7.96 -10.09 -5.60
N ASP A 85 7.49 -9.66 -4.47
CA ASP A 85 8.30 -9.32 -3.31
C ASP A 85 7.99 -10.28 -2.16
N ARG A 86 8.81 -10.26 -1.12
CA ARG A 86 8.66 -11.08 0.08
C ARG A 86 8.92 -10.24 1.34
N TYR A 87 8.48 -8.98 1.31
CA TYR A 87 8.67 -8.10 2.47
C TYR A 87 7.96 -8.63 3.70
N ASP A 88 6.79 -9.24 3.55
CA ASP A 88 6.04 -9.83 4.66
C ASP A 88 6.78 -11.02 5.27
N ASP A 89 7.29 -11.94 4.44
CA ASP A 89 8.09 -13.08 4.93
C ASP A 89 9.35 -12.61 5.64
N PHE A 90 10.04 -11.60 5.09
CA PHE A 90 11.22 -11.02 5.72
C PHE A 90 10.86 -10.38 7.07
N ALA A 91 9.75 -9.62 7.12
CA ALA A 91 9.29 -8.98 8.36
C ALA A 91 8.95 -10.01 9.44
N VAL A 92 8.22 -11.09 9.09
CA VAL A 92 7.91 -12.20 10.01
C VAL A 92 9.20 -12.82 10.53
N SER A 93 10.13 -13.21 9.65
CA SER A 93 11.41 -13.81 10.04
C SER A 93 12.26 -12.87 10.92
N LEU A 94 12.24 -11.57 10.66
CA LEU A 94 12.92 -10.57 11.48
C LEU A 94 12.29 -10.47 12.88
N LEU A 95 10.96 -10.44 12.96
CA LEU A 95 10.24 -10.41 14.24
C LEU A 95 10.50 -11.66 15.07
N ASP A 96 10.50 -12.84 14.45
CA ASP A 96 10.86 -14.11 15.13
C ASP A 96 12.30 -14.07 15.68
N THR A 97 13.24 -13.59 14.88
CA THR A 97 14.64 -13.45 15.28
C THR A 97 14.79 -12.47 16.45
N LEU A 98 14.10 -11.33 16.37
CA LEU A 98 14.10 -10.33 17.46
C LEU A 98 13.50 -10.93 18.74
N ALA A 99 12.33 -11.56 18.66
CA ALA A 99 11.68 -12.18 19.81
C ALA A 99 12.58 -13.24 20.48
N ALA A 100 13.24 -14.09 19.68
CA ALA A 100 14.19 -15.08 20.18
C ALA A 100 15.45 -14.47 20.81
N THR A 101 15.88 -13.30 20.34
CA THR A 101 17.12 -12.65 20.78
C THR A 101 16.92 -11.81 22.04
N VAL A 102 15.84 -11.01 22.10
CA VAL A 102 15.64 -10.05 23.19
C VAL A 102 14.64 -10.51 24.24
N GLY A 103 13.84 -11.53 23.95
CA GLY A 103 12.77 -12.03 24.81
C GLY A 103 11.47 -11.23 24.72
N ALA A 104 10.40 -11.79 25.31
CA ALA A 104 9.03 -11.27 25.13
C ALA A 104 8.82 -9.84 25.66
N ASP A 105 9.38 -9.51 26.82
CA ASP A 105 9.19 -8.18 27.46
C ASP A 105 9.86 -7.06 26.65
N GLN A 106 11.08 -7.29 26.17
CA GLN A 106 11.77 -6.31 25.33
C GLN A 106 11.12 -6.20 23.96
N MET A 107 10.63 -7.32 23.41
CA MET A 107 9.86 -7.30 22.16
C MET A 107 8.59 -6.46 22.28
N GLY A 108 7.81 -6.63 23.36
CA GLY A 108 6.66 -5.78 23.67
C GLY A 108 7.03 -4.28 23.72
N SER A 109 8.15 -3.96 24.36
CA SER A 109 8.66 -2.58 24.44
C SER A 109 9.06 -2.01 23.07
N ILE A 110 9.63 -2.82 22.18
CA ILE A 110 9.98 -2.44 20.78
C ILE A 110 8.72 -2.13 20.00
N LEU A 111 7.71 -3.01 20.05
CA LEU A 111 6.45 -2.81 19.36
C LEU A 111 5.70 -1.59 19.88
N ARG A 112 5.68 -1.36 21.19
CA ARG A 112 5.10 -0.15 21.78
C ARG A 112 5.76 1.12 21.23
N LYS A 113 7.08 1.20 21.22
CA LYS A 113 7.81 2.36 20.66
C LYS A 113 7.53 2.58 19.17
N GLN A 114 7.34 1.51 18.41
CA GLN A 114 6.94 1.60 17.00
C GLN A 114 5.58 2.32 16.86
N TRP A 115 4.59 1.92 17.66
CA TRP A 115 3.26 2.51 17.62
C TRP A 115 3.20 3.93 18.22
N GLU A 116 3.96 4.20 19.27
CA GLU A 116 4.13 5.57 19.82
C GLU A 116 4.68 6.54 18.77
N ARG A 117 5.71 6.12 18.02
CA ARG A 117 6.26 6.93 16.92
C ARG A 117 5.21 7.14 15.82
N LYS A 118 4.47 6.11 15.47
CA LYS A 118 3.39 6.20 14.47
C LYS A 118 2.25 7.10 14.92
N ALA A 119 1.90 7.05 16.20
CA ALA A 119 0.90 7.93 16.80
C ALA A 119 1.27 9.41 16.66
N MET A 120 2.53 9.78 16.91
CA MET A 120 3.00 11.16 16.75
C MET A 120 3.01 11.60 15.29
N GLU A 121 3.48 10.74 14.37
CA GLU A 121 3.43 11.01 12.93
C GLU A 121 1.99 11.27 12.45
N TYR A 122 1.04 10.44 12.89
CA TYR A 122 -0.37 10.60 12.56
C TYR A 122 -0.95 11.89 13.14
N ARG A 123 -0.66 12.17 14.40
CA ARG A 123 -1.12 13.40 15.08
C ARG A 123 -0.67 14.66 14.35
N ASP A 124 0.59 14.72 13.93
CA ASP A 124 1.13 15.85 13.16
C ASP A 124 0.41 16.04 11.82
N ARG A 125 0.09 14.94 11.12
CA ARG A 125 -0.60 14.97 9.82
C ARG A 125 -2.09 15.24 9.96
N ILE A 126 -2.74 14.74 10.99
CA ILE A 126 -4.18 14.92 11.27
C ILE A 126 -4.44 16.35 11.75
N GLY A 127 -3.60 16.90 12.63
CA GLY A 127 -3.77 18.24 13.19
C GLY A 127 -4.89 18.33 14.23
N ASN A 128 -5.28 19.58 14.58
CA ASN A 128 -6.14 19.90 15.73
C ASN A 128 -7.56 20.37 15.32
N GLY A 129 -8.19 19.77 14.34
CA GLY A 129 -9.57 20.07 13.93
C GLY A 129 -10.63 19.40 14.81
N PHE A 130 -11.91 19.55 14.45
CA PHE A 130 -13.00 18.79 15.06
C PHE A 130 -12.79 17.28 14.90
N LEU A 131 -13.32 16.46 15.80
CA LEU A 131 -13.14 15.00 15.78
C LEU A 131 -13.50 14.41 14.40
N LYS A 132 -14.60 14.84 13.81
CA LYS A 132 -15.03 14.42 12.46
C LYS A 132 -13.95 14.65 11.40
N GLU A 133 -13.29 15.80 11.43
CA GLU A 133 -12.23 16.15 10.47
C GLU A 133 -10.97 15.31 10.72
N ARG A 134 -10.63 15.10 12.00
CA ARG A 134 -9.49 14.27 12.39
C ARG A 134 -9.68 12.82 11.97
N VAL A 135 -10.87 12.27 12.18
CA VAL A 135 -11.24 10.91 11.76
C VAL A 135 -11.21 10.78 10.24
N ALA A 136 -11.73 11.74 9.49
CA ALA A 136 -11.65 11.73 8.02
C ALA A 136 -10.20 11.69 7.52
N LYS A 137 -9.32 12.50 8.11
CA LYS A 137 -7.88 12.48 7.78
C LYS A 137 -7.20 11.16 8.17
N LEU A 138 -7.57 10.56 9.31
CA LEU A 138 -7.09 9.22 9.69
C LEU A 138 -7.46 8.20 8.62
N VAL A 139 -8.70 8.19 8.14
CA VAL A 139 -9.15 7.28 7.07
C VAL A 139 -8.30 7.45 5.81
N GLU A 140 -8.03 8.69 5.39
CA GLU A 140 -7.17 8.96 4.23
C GLU A 140 -5.72 8.46 4.46
N LEU A 141 -5.17 8.65 5.65
CA LEU A 141 -3.84 8.12 5.99
C LEU A 141 -3.81 6.59 5.90
N ARG A 142 -4.79 5.93 6.49
CA ARG A 142 -4.90 4.48 6.46
C ARG A 142 -5.05 3.95 5.03
N ARG A 143 -5.85 4.62 4.19
CA ARG A 143 -5.98 4.26 2.77
C ARG A 143 -4.68 4.40 2.01
N THR A 144 -3.90 5.45 2.24
CA THR A 144 -2.57 5.60 1.60
C THR A 144 -1.55 4.54 2.04
N GLU A 145 -1.75 3.95 3.21
CA GLU A 145 -0.93 2.86 3.74
C GLU A 145 -1.43 1.45 3.32
N GLY A 146 -2.46 1.36 2.49
CA GLY A 146 -2.96 0.11 1.92
C GLY A 146 -4.11 -0.55 2.70
N TYR A 147 -4.65 0.12 3.72
CA TYR A 147 -5.86 -0.36 4.40
C TYR A 147 -7.11 0.04 3.61
N MET A 148 -8.11 -0.85 3.56
CA MET A 148 -9.43 -0.50 3.01
C MET A 148 -10.29 0.09 4.13
N ALA A 149 -10.00 1.34 4.50
CA ALA A 149 -10.60 2.02 5.64
C ALA A 149 -11.84 2.82 5.23
N GLU A 150 -12.90 2.71 6.04
CA GLU A 150 -14.13 3.51 5.96
C GLU A 150 -14.54 3.96 7.36
N CYS A 151 -15.25 5.08 7.45
CA CYS A 151 -15.74 5.58 8.71
C CYS A 151 -17.15 6.14 8.57
N HIS A 152 -18.00 5.84 9.54
CA HIS A 152 -19.37 6.31 9.59
C HIS A 152 -19.68 6.89 10.98
N PRO A 153 -20.34 8.06 11.06
CA PRO A 153 -20.87 8.53 12.34
C PRO A 153 -21.98 7.59 12.82
N ILE A 154 -22.12 7.45 14.12
CA ILE A 154 -23.17 6.65 14.76
C ILE A 154 -23.89 7.47 15.83
N ASP A 155 -25.14 7.10 16.09
CA ASP A 155 -25.95 7.63 17.20
C ASP A 155 -25.65 6.89 18.52
N GLU A 156 -26.40 7.26 19.58
CA GLU A 156 -26.26 6.64 20.89
C GLU A 156 -26.61 5.15 20.91
N THR A 157 -27.43 4.69 19.96
CA THR A 157 -27.81 3.27 19.82
C THR A 157 -26.76 2.46 19.06
N GLY A 158 -25.76 3.11 18.44
CA GLY A 158 -24.77 2.49 17.59
C GLY A 158 -25.21 2.33 16.13
N ALA A 159 -26.35 2.88 15.74
CA ALA A 159 -26.80 2.88 14.35
C ALA A 159 -26.09 3.99 13.54
N ILE A 160 -25.87 3.75 12.25
CA ILE A 160 -25.29 4.77 11.35
C ILE A 160 -26.22 5.97 11.32
N ALA A 161 -25.66 7.18 11.52
CA ALA A 161 -26.37 8.45 11.56
C ALA A 161 -25.78 9.42 10.51
N GLU A 162 -26.56 10.45 10.14
CA GLU A 162 -26.02 11.51 9.26
C GLU A 162 -25.06 12.45 9.99
N GLN A 163 -25.27 12.62 11.30
CA GLN A 163 -24.46 13.47 12.16
C GLN A 163 -24.25 12.78 13.52
N GLY A 164 -23.10 13.00 14.12
CA GLY A 164 -22.72 12.47 15.42
C GLY A 164 -21.28 12.83 15.76
N ASP A 165 -20.93 12.68 17.02
CA ASP A 165 -19.59 12.85 17.57
C ASP A 165 -18.92 11.50 17.88
N ARG A 166 -19.62 10.38 17.64
CA ARG A 166 -19.12 9.01 17.73
C ARG A 166 -19.01 8.41 16.35
N PHE A 167 -17.99 7.58 16.12
CA PHE A 167 -17.69 7.03 14.80
C PHE A 167 -17.33 5.56 14.89
N ILE A 168 -17.75 4.77 13.89
CA ILE A 168 -17.21 3.44 13.64
C ILE A 168 -16.24 3.54 12.47
N LEU A 169 -14.96 3.31 12.75
CA LEU A 169 -13.93 3.07 11.74
C LEU A 169 -13.88 1.58 11.44
N THR A 170 -13.94 1.22 10.18
CA THR A 170 -13.85 -0.18 9.71
C THR A 170 -12.74 -0.30 8.68
N GLU A 171 -11.91 -1.34 8.83
CA GLU A 171 -10.87 -1.70 7.88
C GLU A 171 -11.15 -3.11 7.33
N TYR A 172 -11.59 -3.19 6.08
CA TYR A 172 -11.94 -4.46 5.41
C TYR A 172 -10.72 -5.20 4.87
N ASN A 173 -9.58 -4.52 4.75
CA ASN A 173 -8.28 -5.08 4.42
C ASN A 173 -7.24 -4.58 5.41
N CYS A 174 -6.43 -5.49 5.93
CA CYS A 174 -5.28 -5.15 6.75
C CYS A 174 -4.01 -5.17 5.90
N ALA A 175 -3.32 -4.03 5.80
CA ALA A 175 -2.09 -3.92 5.01
C ALA A 175 -0.93 -4.79 5.53
N ILE A 176 -1.04 -5.26 6.78
CA ILE A 176 -0.05 -6.12 7.44
C ILE A 176 -0.65 -7.46 7.89
N SER A 177 -1.72 -7.94 7.21
CA SER A 177 -2.46 -9.14 7.63
C SER A 177 -1.57 -10.36 7.83
N HIS A 178 -0.68 -10.67 6.88
CA HIS A 178 0.25 -11.79 6.96
C HIS A 178 1.19 -11.71 8.18
N ILE A 179 1.66 -10.51 8.50
CA ILE A 179 2.49 -10.27 9.69
C ILE A 179 1.65 -10.43 10.97
N ALA A 180 0.43 -9.88 10.98
CA ALA A 180 -0.47 -9.93 12.14
C ALA A 180 -0.98 -11.35 12.43
N GLU A 181 -1.19 -12.18 11.41
CA GLU A 181 -1.53 -13.62 11.57
C GLU A 181 -0.40 -14.39 12.25
N SER A 182 0.85 -14.15 11.84
CA SER A 182 2.04 -14.79 12.41
C SER A 182 2.45 -14.18 13.75
N PHE A 183 2.24 -12.88 13.93
CA PHE A 183 2.65 -12.09 15.09
C PHE A 183 1.53 -11.16 15.61
N PRO A 184 0.49 -11.69 16.26
CA PRO A 184 -0.68 -10.89 16.72
C PRO A 184 -0.31 -9.74 17.66
N SER A 185 0.79 -9.83 18.39
CA SER A 185 1.30 -8.77 19.26
C SER A 185 1.65 -7.47 18.53
N VAL A 186 1.85 -7.52 17.21
CA VAL A 186 2.04 -6.33 16.37
C VAL A 186 0.84 -5.38 16.47
N CYS A 187 -0.39 -5.91 16.60
CA CYS A 187 -1.61 -5.11 16.72
C CYS A 187 -1.90 -4.64 18.17
N GLY A 188 -1.05 -5.03 19.14
CA GLY A 188 -1.35 -4.84 20.57
C GLY A 188 -1.52 -3.37 20.99
N HIS A 189 -0.79 -2.44 20.38
CA HIS A 189 -0.78 -1.00 20.73
C HIS A 189 -1.45 -0.10 19.67
N GLU A 190 -2.14 -0.68 18.70
CA GLU A 190 -2.81 0.08 17.63
C GLU A 190 -3.94 0.94 18.17
N LEU A 191 -4.70 0.47 19.18
CA LEU A 191 -5.75 1.25 19.84
C LEU A 191 -5.17 2.48 20.53
N GLU A 192 -4.07 2.32 21.28
CA GLU A 192 -3.35 3.42 21.92
C GLU A 192 -2.86 4.44 20.87
N MET A 193 -2.36 3.95 19.75
CA MET A 193 -1.92 4.79 18.64
C MET A 193 -3.05 5.65 18.09
N PHE A 194 -4.23 5.07 17.82
CA PHE A 194 -5.40 5.83 17.35
C PHE A 194 -5.90 6.82 18.42
N ALA A 195 -5.96 6.41 19.69
CA ALA A 195 -6.40 7.27 20.79
C ALA A 195 -5.48 8.49 20.94
N VAL A 196 -4.16 8.32 20.84
CA VAL A 196 -3.18 9.42 20.89
C VAL A 196 -3.27 10.28 19.64
N ALA A 197 -3.35 9.69 18.45
CA ALA A 197 -3.39 10.43 17.19
C ALA A 197 -4.66 11.29 17.07
N LEU A 198 -5.80 10.77 17.53
CA LEU A 198 -7.09 11.43 17.45
C LEU A 198 -7.44 12.24 18.70
N ASP A 199 -6.67 12.14 19.79
CA ASP A 199 -7.01 12.69 21.10
C ASP A 199 -8.46 12.40 21.51
N CYS A 200 -8.81 11.10 21.56
CA CYS A 200 -10.14 10.59 21.84
C CYS A 200 -10.05 9.19 22.48
N ASP A 201 -11.20 8.64 22.88
CA ASP A 201 -11.28 7.25 23.31
C ASP A 201 -11.51 6.34 22.10
N VAL A 202 -10.83 5.19 22.09
CA VAL A 202 -10.92 4.19 21.02
C VAL A 202 -11.06 2.79 21.61
N GLU A 203 -12.08 2.08 21.15
CA GLU A 203 -12.33 0.69 21.55
C GLU A 203 -12.39 -0.21 20.30
N ARG A 204 -11.86 -1.43 20.40
CA ARG A 204 -11.94 -2.40 19.33
C ARG A 204 -13.26 -3.10 19.33
N THR A 205 -13.97 -3.11 18.19
CA THR A 205 -15.26 -3.79 18.03
C THR A 205 -15.13 -5.10 17.26
N HIS A 206 -14.18 -5.19 16.30
CA HIS A 206 -13.91 -6.37 15.48
C HIS A 206 -12.42 -6.53 15.27
N TRP A 207 -11.94 -7.77 15.10
CA TRP A 207 -10.52 -8.04 14.92
C TRP A 207 -10.25 -9.21 13.96
N LEU A 208 -9.61 -8.95 12.84
CA LEU A 208 -9.22 -9.93 11.82
C LEU A 208 -8.46 -11.13 12.41
N VAL A 209 -7.58 -10.88 13.38
CA VAL A 209 -6.78 -11.93 14.04
C VAL A 209 -7.66 -12.94 14.80
N ASN A 210 -8.85 -12.55 15.22
CA ASN A 210 -9.83 -13.45 15.85
C ASN A 210 -10.70 -14.21 14.84
N GLY A 211 -10.38 -14.15 13.54
CA GLY A 211 -11.13 -14.82 12.48
C GLY A 211 -12.31 -14.01 11.94
N GLU A 212 -12.45 -12.75 12.33
CA GLU A 212 -13.45 -11.86 11.77
C GLU A 212 -12.98 -11.32 10.41
N HIS A 213 -13.91 -10.90 9.54
CA HIS A 213 -13.57 -10.47 8.17
C HIS A 213 -13.12 -9.01 8.07
N ARG A 214 -12.96 -8.32 9.20
CA ARG A 214 -12.58 -6.90 9.30
C ARG A 214 -11.99 -6.56 10.66
N CYS A 215 -11.27 -5.44 10.73
CA CYS A 215 -11.02 -4.74 11.98
C CYS A 215 -12.03 -3.60 12.14
N GLY A 216 -12.52 -3.38 13.35
CA GLY A 216 -13.49 -2.33 13.67
C GLY A 216 -13.10 -1.60 14.95
N TYR A 217 -13.33 -0.28 14.95
CA TYR A 217 -12.97 0.59 16.06
C TYR A 217 -14.10 1.59 16.34
N LEU A 218 -14.57 1.63 17.58
CA LEU A 218 -15.43 2.68 18.07
C LEU A 218 -14.56 3.86 18.51
N ILE A 219 -14.81 5.03 17.96
CA ILE A 219 -14.11 6.28 18.23
C ILE A 219 -15.11 7.25 18.85
N GLN A 220 -14.79 7.80 20.02
CA GLN A 220 -15.69 8.72 20.75
C GLN A 220 -14.89 9.79 21.49
N PRO A 221 -15.47 10.99 21.74
CA PRO A 221 -14.84 12.01 22.58
C PRO A 221 -14.52 11.47 23.97
N LYS A 222 -13.45 12.04 24.57
CA LYS A 222 -13.14 11.83 26.00
C LYS A 222 -14.17 12.45 26.89
#